data_6717dcc609e817a876233baa43d3c808
#
_entry.id   6717dcc609e817a876233baa43d3c808
#
_cell.length_a   1.000
_cell.length_b   1.000
_cell.length_c   1.000
_cell.angle_alpha   90.00
_cell.angle_beta   90.00
_cell.angle_gamma   90.00
#
_symmetry.space_group_name_H-M   'P 1'
#
loop_
_entity.id
_entity.type
_entity.pdbx_description
1 polymer ?
#
loop_
_entity_poly.entity_id
_entity_poly.type
_entity_poly.pdbx_seq_one_letter_code
_entity_poly.pdbx_strand_id
1 'polypeptide(L)'
;EHSTSGWGGNVSAYGQGELSSGRVSAGRNYIPTGAGGKAQSDQFRLQYGRDITQRVRFTGAARYESRTGFTAQTQTDDRDFARADLALRWMMSTTWFLEGGYAYIWEDRESASGDAVNNRLFVGVGYKGLDRQRR
;
A
#
# COMPACT_ATOMS: atom_id res chain seq x y z
N GLU A 1 -6.44 3.74 -38.34
CA GLU A 1 -6.07 2.85 -37.20
C GLU A 1 -4.91 3.48 -36.42
N HIS A 2 -5.21 4.17 -35.33
CA HIS A 2 -4.15 4.63 -34.41
C HIS A 2 -3.83 3.49 -33.44
N SER A 3 -2.78 2.75 -33.74
CA SER A 3 -2.19 1.78 -32.81
C SER A 3 -1.40 2.52 -31.74
N THR A 4 -1.99 2.76 -30.59
CA THR A 4 -1.27 3.26 -29.41
C THR A 4 -0.65 2.08 -28.68
N SER A 5 0.64 1.83 -28.91
CA SER A 5 1.39 0.82 -28.16
C SER A 5 1.74 1.41 -26.79
N GLY A 6 1.17 0.87 -25.73
CA GLY A 6 1.59 1.16 -24.36
C GLY A 6 2.41 -0.03 -23.85
N TRP A 7 3.53 0.23 -23.16
CA TRP A 7 4.25 -0.83 -22.47
C TRP A 7 3.95 -0.78 -20.98
N GLY A 8 3.63 -1.93 -20.40
CA GLY A 8 3.44 -2.12 -18.98
C GLY A 8 4.55 -3.02 -18.43
N GLY A 9 4.87 -2.85 -17.18
CA GLY A 9 5.87 -3.68 -16.51
C GLY A 9 5.80 -3.52 -15.00
N ASN A 10 6.34 -4.50 -14.29
CA ASN A 10 6.46 -4.48 -12.84
C ASN A 10 7.88 -4.85 -12.45
N VAL A 11 8.46 -4.07 -11.54
CA VAL A 11 9.78 -4.32 -10.95
C VAL A 11 9.61 -4.42 -9.43
N SER A 12 10.21 -5.42 -8.83
CA SER A 12 10.22 -5.57 -7.38
C SER A 12 11.60 -5.97 -6.88
N ALA A 13 11.97 -5.42 -5.72
CA ALA A 13 13.15 -5.80 -4.97
C ALA A 13 12.75 -6.21 -3.55
N TYR A 14 13.45 -7.18 -3.01
CA TYR A 14 13.26 -7.67 -1.66
C TYR A 14 14.61 -7.80 -0.96
N GLY A 15 14.67 -7.34 0.28
CA GLY A 15 15.84 -7.48 1.15
C GLY A 15 15.44 -8.04 2.50
N GLN A 16 16.25 -8.96 3.04
CA GLN A 16 16.07 -9.53 4.35
C GLN A 16 17.42 -9.53 5.10
N GLY A 17 17.41 -8.90 6.26
CA GLY A 17 18.49 -8.98 7.26
C GLY A 17 18.04 -9.78 8.47
N GLU A 18 18.90 -9.91 9.47
CA GLU A 18 18.61 -10.68 10.70
C GLU A 18 17.39 -10.12 11.47
N LEU A 19 17.27 -8.81 11.54
CA LEU A 19 16.22 -8.13 12.32
C LEU A 19 15.29 -7.28 11.44
N SER A 20 15.51 -7.25 10.14
CA SER A 20 14.74 -6.37 9.25
C SER A 20 14.42 -7.05 7.94
N SER A 21 13.28 -6.69 7.37
CA SER A 21 12.87 -7.10 6.03
C SER A 21 12.28 -5.91 5.31
N GLY A 22 12.51 -5.83 4.01
CA GLY A 22 11.98 -4.78 3.17
C GLY A 22 11.59 -5.29 1.80
N ARG A 23 10.53 -4.74 1.25
CA ARG A 23 10.11 -4.98 -0.12
C ARG A 23 9.72 -3.65 -0.76
N VAL A 24 10.21 -3.42 -1.95
CA VAL A 24 9.80 -2.30 -2.79
C VAL A 24 9.32 -2.85 -4.13
N SER A 25 8.25 -2.32 -4.65
CA SER A 25 7.76 -2.65 -5.99
C SER A 25 7.21 -1.41 -6.68
N ALA A 26 7.46 -1.32 -7.97
CA ALA A 26 6.91 -0.30 -8.84
C ALA A 26 6.36 -0.97 -10.10
N GLY A 27 5.22 -0.51 -10.58
CA GLY A 27 4.59 -1.09 -11.75
C GLY A 27 3.75 -0.08 -12.51
N ARG A 28 3.71 -0.28 -13.82
CA ARG A 28 2.85 0.45 -14.76
C ARG A 28 1.96 -0.53 -15.49
N ASN A 29 0.67 -0.30 -15.41
CA ASN A 29 -0.34 -1.11 -16.08
C ASN A 29 -1.24 -0.23 -16.95
N TYR A 30 -1.68 -0.80 -18.08
CA TYR A 30 -2.70 -0.19 -18.92
C TYR A 30 -3.99 -0.99 -18.81
N ILE A 31 -5.06 -0.31 -18.48
CA ILE A 31 -6.39 -0.91 -18.29
C ILE A 31 -7.27 -0.40 -19.42
N PRO A 32 -7.84 -1.27 -20.27
CA PRO A 32 -8.82 -0.85 -21.27
C PRO A 32 -10.08 -0.36 -20.56
N THR A 33 -10.55 0.84 -20.93
CA THR A 33 -11.82 1.36 -20.44
C THR A 33 -12.94 0.92 -21.36
N GLY A 34 -14.14 0.63 -20.83
CA GLY A 34 -15.28 0.12 -21.59
C GLY A 34 -15.81 1.06 -22.68
N ALA A 35 -15.30 2.29 -22.78
CA ALA A 35 -15.62 3.29 -23.80
C ALA A 35 -14.56 3.38 -24.91
N GLY A 36 -13.70 2.35 -25.07
CA GLY A 36 -12.65 2.33 -26.09
C GLY A 36 -11.41 3.17 -25.75
N GLY A 37 -11.33 3.75 -24.55
CA GLY A 37 -10.16 4.44 -24.03
C GLY A 37 -9.19 3.49 -23.32
N LYS A 38 -8.02 4.02 -22.95
CA LYS A 38 -7.02 3.34 -22.13
C LYS A 38 -6.76 4.20 -20.87
N ALA A 39 -6.68 3.57 -19.71
CA ALA A 39 -6.21 4.21 -18.50
C ALA A 39 -4.82 3.67 -18.16
N GLN A 40 -3.91 4.57 -17.85
CA GLN A 40 -2.60 4.23 -17.30
C GLN A 40 -2.68 4.25 -15.79
N SER A 41 -2.18 3.22 -15.14
CA SER A 41 -2.05 3.14 -13.68
C SER A 41 -0.60 2.89 -13.32
N ASP A 42 -0.02 3.83 -12.61
CA ASP A 42 1.32 3.74 -12.04
C ASP A 42 1.19 3.44 -10.55
N GLN A 43 1.84 2.39 -10.07
CA GLN A 43 1.77 1.95 -8.70
C GLN A 43 3.16 1.84 -8.09
N PHE A 44 3.31 2.35 -6.89
CA PHE A 44 4.49 2.18 -6.06
C PHE A 44 4.08 1.60 -4.71
N ARG A 45 4.81 0.60 -4.22
CA ARG A 45 4.59 0.00 -2.90
C ARG A 45 5.91 -0.19 -2.20
N LEU A 46 5.94 0.19 -0.93
CA LEU A 46 7.03 -0.04 -0.01
C LEU A 46 6.48 -0.77 1.22
N GLN A 47 7.18 -1.80 1.66
CA GLN A 47 6.91 -2.49 2.93
C GLN A 47 8.22 -2.64 3.68
N TYR A 48 8.21 -2.37 4.95
CA TYR A 48 9.36 -2.48 5.83
C TYR A 48 8.93 -3.06 7.16
N GLY A 49 9.71 -4.00 7.68
CA GLY A 49 9.52 -4.58 8.99
C GLY A 49 10.85 -4.66 9.73
N ARG A 50 10.86 -4.34 11.01
CA ARG A 50 12.05 -4.44 11.86
C ARG A 50 11.69 -4.90 13.26
N ASP A 51 12.42 -5.87 13.76
CA ASP A 51 12.40 -6.27 15.16
C ASP A 51 13.34 -5.33 15.93
N ILE A 52 12.75 -4.39 16.70
CA ILE A 52 13.48 -3.41 17.51
C ILE A 52 14.09 -4.11 18.73
N THR A 53 13.32 -5.03 19.32
CA THR A 53 13.74 -5.94 20.37
C THR A 53 13.09 -7.31 20.12
N GLN A 54 13.44 -8.32 20.92
CA GLN A 54 12.79 -9.65 20.85
C GLN A 54 11.27 -9.60 21.07
N ARG A 55 10.74 -8.52 21.64
CA ARG A 55 9.33 -8.33 21.98
C ARG A 55 8.64 -7.21 21.23
N VAL A 56 9.41 -6.35 20.54
CA VAL A 56 8.87 -5.17 19.86
C VAL A 56 9.20 -5.24 18.39
N ARG A 57 8.15 -5.25 17.58
CA ARG A 57 8.25 -5.22 16.12
C ARG A 57 7.61 -3.95 15.58
N PHE A 58 8.34 -3.26 14.73
CA PHE A 58 7.86 -2.15 13.91
C PHE A 58 7.54 -2.63 12.49
N THR A 59 6.44 -2.17 11.93
CA THR A 59 6.09 -2.38 10.53
C THR A 59 5.65 -1.06 9.91
N GLY A 60 6.10 -0.82 8.69
CA GLY A 60 5.70 0.33 7.88
C GLY A 60 5.34 -0.12 6.48
N ALA A 61 4.31 0.49 5.91
CA ALA A 61 3.93 0.29 4.53
C ALA A 61 3.56 1.64 3.90
N ALA A 62 3.95 1.83 2.65
CA ALA A 62 3.52 2.97 1.86
C ALA A 62 3.05 2.49 0.49
N ARG A 63 1.99 3.11 0.00
CA ARG A 63 1.43 2.86 -1.33
C ARG A 63 1.13 4.21 -1.97
N TYR A 64 1.57 4.35 -3.21
CA TYR A 64 1.18 5.44 -4.08
C TYR A 64 0.58 4.85 -5.37
N GLU A 65 -0.48 5.42 -5.84
CA GLU A 65 -1.13 5.03 -7.09
C GLU A 65 -1.58 6.29 -7.82
N SER A 66 -1.12 6.44 -9.06
CA SER A 66 -1.55 7.49 -9.97
C SER A 66 -2.29 6.86 -11.13
N ARG A 67 -3.47 7.36 -11.44
CA ARG A 67 -4.27 6.93 -12.59
C ARG A 67 -4.50 8.11 -13.49
N THR A 68 -4.13 7.94 -14.76
CA THR A 68 -4.40 8.91 -15.81
C THR A 68 -5.32 8.27 -16.83
N GLY A 69 -6.52 8.81 -16.98
CA GLY A 69 -7.52 8.33 -17.93
C GLY A 69 -7.39 9.04 -19.26
N PHE A 70 -7.21 8.29 -20.37
CA PHE A 70 -7.28 8.81 -21.73
C PHE A 70 -8.62 8.41 -22.34
N THR A 71 -9.59 9.29 -22.30
CA THR A 71 -10.84 9.14 -23.08
C THR A 71 -10.81 10.06 -24.30
N ALA A 72 -11.40 9.60 -25.39
CA ALA A 72 -11.46 10.36 -26.65
C ALA A 72 -12.32 11.64 -26.57
N GLN A 73 -13.00 11.86 -25.47
CA GLN A 73 -13.78 13.05 -25.15
C GLN A 73 -13.26 13.63 -23.83
N THR A 74 -12.34 14.53 -23.91
CA THR A 74 -11.96 15.70 -23.06
C THR A 74 -12.27 15.67 -21.54
N GLN A 75 -12.38 14.53 -20.88
CA GLN A 75 -12.51 14.47 -19.44
C GLN A 75 -11.41 13.55 -18.91
N THR A 76 -10.28 14.15 -18.56
CA THR A 76 -9.18 13.52 -17.87
C THR A 76 -9.65 13.30 -16.44
N ASP A 77 -9.93 12.07 -16.07
CA ASP A 77 -10.22 11.68 -14.69
C ASP A 77 -8.90 11.22 -14.06
N ASP A 78 -8.06 12.19 -13.76
CA ASP A 78 -6.79 11.95 -13.07
C ASP A 78 -7.06 11.80 -11.58
N ARG A 79 -6.55 10.73 -11.01
CA ARG A 79 -6.70 10.41 -9.60
C ARG A 79 -5.37 9.97 -9.02
N ASP A 80 -4.95 10.68 -8.01
CA ASP A 80 -3.79 10.35 -7.21
C ASP A 80 -4.22 9.86 -5.82
N PHE A 81 -3.60 8.78 -5.39
CA PHE A 81 -3.86 8.16 -4.11
C PHE A 81 -2.55 7.83 -3.41
N ALA A 82 -2.40 8.27 -2.17
CA ALA A 82 -1.28 7.92 -1.32
C ALA A 82 -1.77 7.37 0.02
N ARG A 83 -1.15 6.32 0.50
CA ARG A 83 -1.41 5.73 1.80
C ARG A 83 -0.12 5.35 2.47
N ALA A 84 0.01 5.70 3.74
CA ALA A 84 1.09 5.26 4.61
C ALA A 84 0.51 4.65 5.88
N ASP A 85 0.99 3.47 6.25
CA ASP A 85 0.60 2.75 7.45
C ASP A 85 1.84 2.49 8.28
N LEU A 86 1.78 2.80 9.58
CA LEU A 86 2.82 2.51 10.56
C LEU A 86 2.20 1.73 11.72
N ALA A 87 2.84 0.67 12.18
CA ALA A 87 2.37 -0.09 13.32
C ALA A 87 3.54 -0.55 14.20
N LEU A 88 3.28 -0.59 15.49
CA LEU A 88 4.17 -1.11 16.50
C LEU A 88 3.44 -2.21 17.26
N ARG A 89 4.03 -3.39 17.30
CA ARG A 89 3.52 -4.53 18.07
C ARG A 89 4.47 -4.85 19.20
N TRP A 90 3.93 -4.94 20.41
CA TRP A 90 4.67 -5.31 21.62
C TRP A 90 4.11 -6.61 22.19
N MET A 91 4.95 -7.64 22.25
CA MET A 91 4.63 -8.93 22.89
C MET A 91 4.77 -8.79 24.41
N MET A 92 3.65 -8.64 25.11
CA MET A 92 3.63 -8.56 26.57
C MET A 92 3.94 -9.92 27.22
N SER A 93 3.48 -11.01 26.58
CA SER A 93 3.78 -12.39 26.98
C SER A 93 3.89 -13.27 25.71
N THR A 94 4.04 -14.57 25.87
CA THR A 94 4.05 -15.55 24.76
C THR A 94 2.72 -15.62 24.00
N THR A 95 1.63 -15.17 24.64
CA THR A 95 0.27 -15.30 24.12
C THR A 95 -0.44 -13.95 23.90
N TRP A 96 -0.06 -12.91 24.64
CA TRP A 96 -0.69 -11.59 24.57
C TRP A 96 0.20 -10.56 23.91
N PHE A 97 -0.37 -9.75 23.05
CA PHE A 97 0.31 -8.63 22.43
C PHE A 97 -0.55 -7.37 22.42
N LEU A 98 0.11 -6.22 22.51
CA LEU A 98 -0.44 -4.91 22.26
C LEU A 98 0.02 -4.44 20.89
N GLU A 99 -0.90 -3.90 20.11
CA GLU A 99 -0.60 -3.31 18.81
C GLU A 99 -1.18 -1.91 18.71
N GLY A 100 -0.39 -0.97 18.26
CA GLY A 100 -0.83 0.38 17.98
C GLY A 100 -0.30 0.81 16.62
N GLY A 101 -1.07 1.63 15.92
CA GLY A 101 -0.63 2.11 14.63
C GLY A 101 -1.36 3.36 14.17
N TYR A 102 -0.81 3.91 13.10
CA TYR A 102 -1.29 5.12 12.46
C TYR A 102 -1.36 4.88 10.95
N ALA A 103 -2.45 5.29 10.36
CA ALA A 103 -2.64 5.28 8.92
C ALA A 103 -2.95 6.69 8.41
N TYR A 104 -2.24 7.11 7.39
CA TYR A 104 -2.44 8.33 6.65
C TYR A 104 -2.94 7.98 5.26
N ILE A 105 -4.02 8.60 4.81
CA ILE A 105 -4.60 8.43 3.48
C ILE A 105 -4.81 9.80 2.88
N TRP A 106 -4.26 9.99 1.70
CA TRP A 106 -4.45 11.18 0.89
C TRP A 106 -4.98 10.78 -0.48
N GLU A 107 -5.98 11.49 -0.95
CA GLU A 107 -6.60 11.27 -2.24
C GLU A 107 -6.87 12.62 -2.89
N ASP A 108 -6.39 12.79 -4.11
CA ASP A 108 -6.69 13.91 -4.98
C ASP A 108 -7.48 13.44 -6.18
N ARG A 109 -8.54 14.17 -6.50
CA ARG A 109 -9.38 13.96 -7.69
C ARG A 109 -9.55 15.26 -8.40
N GLU A 110 -9.06 15.35 -9.62
CA GLU A 110 -9.15 16.55 -10.44
C GLU A 110 -10.61 16.98 -10.73
N SER A 111 -11.56 16.03 -10.70
CA SER A 111 -12.99 16.28 -10.93
C SER A 111 -13.77 16.76 -9.70
N ALA A 112 -13.20 16.66 -8.49
CA ALA A 112 -13.84 17.08 -7.25
C ALA A 112 -12.97 18.18 -6.63
N SER A 113 -13.54 19.37 -6.39
CA SER A 113 -12.81 20.47 -5.78
C SER A 113 -12.41 20.15 -4.34
N GLY A 114 -11.22 19.58 -4.14
CA GLY A 114 -10.58 19.41 -2.85
C GLY A 114 -9.87 18.09 -2.64
N ASP A 115 -8.73 18.18 -1.99
CA ASP A 115 -7.98 17.04 -1.51
C ASP A 115 -8.68 16.41 -0.30
N ALA A 116 -8.81 15.09 -0.28
CA ALA A 116 -9.31 14.35 0.86
C ALA A 116 -8.14 13.78 1.67
N VAL A 117 -8.04 14.20 2.91
CA VAL A 117 -7.05 13.68 3.86
C VAL A 117 -7.76 12.95 4.99
N ASN A 118 -7.36 11.72 5.27
CA ASN A 118 -7.88 10.93 6.36
C ASN A 118 -6.73 10.40 7.23
N ASN A 119 -6.85 10.63 8.52
CA ASN A 119 -5.92 10.16 9.53
C ASN A 119 -6.62 9.15 10.43
N ARG A 120 -6.02 7.99 10.64
CA ARG A 120 -6.57 6.93 11.47
C ARG A 120 -5.54 6.45 12.48
N LEU A 121 -5.89 6.56 13.75
CA LEU A 121 -5.14 5.95 14.84
C LEU A 121 -5.90 4.71 15.33
N PHE A 122 -5.18 3.63 15.62
CA PHE A 122 -5.77 2.45 16.24
C PHE A 122 -4.86 1.90 17.33
N VAL A 123 -5.49 1.30 18.34
CA VAL A 123 -4.84 0.54 19.40
C VAL A 123 -5.66 -0.71 19.64
N GLY A 124 -5.02 -1.84 19.77
CA GLY A 124 -5.67 -3.12 19.99
C GLY A 124 -4.83 -4.06 20.85
N VAL A 125 -5.52 -4.93 21.56
CA VAL A 125 -4.92 -6.05 22.29
C VAL A 125 -5.31 -7.33 21.58
N GLY A 126 -4.34 -8.19 21.33
CA GLY A 126 -4.57 -9.47 20.69
C GLY A 126 -4.06 -10.64 21.52
N TYR A 127 -4.68 -11.78 21.32
CA TYR A 127 -4.29 -13.05 21.91
C TYR A 127 -3.87 -14.04 20.82
N LYS A 128 -2.67 -14.56 20.94
CA LYS A 128 -2.18 -15.65 20.08
C LYS A 128 -2.37 -16.96 20.83
N GLY A 129 -3.37 -17.75 20.44
CA GLY A 129 -3.59 -19.07 20.99
C GLY A 129 -2.35 -19.94 20.87
N LEU A 130 -2.13 -20.82 21.85
CA LEU A 130 -1.14 -21.87 21.75
C LEU A 130 -1.60 -22.83 20.65
N ASP A 131 -0.87 -22.91 19.54
CA ASP A 131 -1.08 -23.94 18.54
C ASP A 131 -0.90 -25.31 19.22
N ARG A 132 -2.01 -25.96 19.55
CA ARG A 132 -1.97 -27.37 19.93
C ARG A 132 -1.61 -28.14 18.66
N GLN A 133 -0.33 -28.40 18.45
CA GLN A 133 0.07 -29.45 17.53
C GLN A 133 -0.62 -30.73 17.98
N ARG A 134 -1.70 -31.09 17.30
CA ARG A 134 -2.24 -32.45 17.38
C ARG A 134 -1.17 -33.36 16.78
N ARG A 135 -0.52 -34.10 17.67
CA ARG A 135 0.21 -35.31 17.29
C ARG A 135 -0.79 -36.39 16.88
#